data_a77242e4c7328dc2cbcf6faf90a9e62e
#
_entry.id   a77242e4c7328dc2cbcf6faf90a9e62e
#
_cell.length_a   1.000
_cell.length_b   1.000
_cell.length_c   1.000
_cell.angle_alpha   90.00
_cell.angle_beta   90.00
_cell.angle_gamma   90.00
#
_symmetry.space_group_name_H-M   'P 1'
#
loop_
_entity.id
_entity.type
_entity.pdbx_description
1 polymer ?
#
loop_
_entity_poly.entity_id
_entity_poly.type
_entity_poly.pdbx_seq_one_letter_code
_entity_poly.pdbx_strand_id
1 'polypeptide(L)'
;MIQRQRSSQTSRDVLRPTVPIDLASQSQRQRILDAMIESCAEKTYAATTISDIVSRAHISRTTFYKHFEDKRACFDAAIGFCIAELQGVAAASHSPQDTPGEAARMAATAVVEALAARPGLAQMLAGDAMAVDPIVIERYRRATVPALEALWGGGGRAEAHTDPRLAFGQAQVLILNQIATGKPDRLPELLPEIVYLTVSPFGGHDEALRQSRLAAEQEIGGAASR
;
A
#
# COMPACT_ATOMS: atom_id res chain seq x y z
N MET A 1 -68.14 18.97 -36.65
CA MET A 1 -66.83 18.57 -37.18
C MET A 1 -65.81 18.72 -36.06
N ILE A 2 -65.51 17.62 -35.36
CA ILE A 2 -64.69 17.65 -34.15
C ILE A 2 -63.35 17.01 -34.50
N GLN A 3 -62.30 17.79 -34.51
CA GLN A 3 -60.93 17.37 -34.75
C GLN A 3 -60.31 16.98 -33.40
N ARG A 4 -59.99 15.67 -33.25
CA ARG A 4 -59.27 15.14 -32.11
C ARG A 4 -57.77 15.41 -32.28
N GLN A 5 -57.21 16.22 -31.38
CA GLN A 5 -55.77 16.36 -31.18
C GLN A 5 -55.22 15.09 -30.52
N ARG A 6 -54.32 14.40 -31.19
CA ARG A 6 -53.50 13.35 -30.60
C ARG A 6 -52.28 13.99 -29.96
N SER A 7 -52.22 13.91 -28.66
CA SER A 7 -51.03 14.24 -27.89
C SER A 7 -49.93 13.23 -28.15
N SER A 8 -48.83 13.69 -28.73
CA SER A 8 -47.57 12.91 -28.85
C SER A 8 -46.85 12.94 -27.50
N GLN A 9 -46.91 11.83 -26.80
CA GLN A 9 -45.99 11.56 -25.66
C GLN A 9 -44.60 11.32 -26.22
N THR A 10 -43.75 12.35 -26.09
CA THR A 10 -42.32 12.20 -26.33
C THR A 10 -41.70 11.49 -25.12
N SER A 11 -41.40 10.23 -25.26
CA SER A 11 -40.54 9.46 -24.32
C SER A 11 -39.20 10.16 -24.27
N ARG A 12 -38.92 10.79 -23.14
CA ARG A 12 -37.56 11.19 -22.76
C ARG A 12 -36.82 9.92 -22.36
N ASP A 13 -36.16 9.32 -23.32
CA ASP A 13 -35.07 8.35 -23.04
C ASP A 13 -33.93 9.13 -22.38
N VAL A 14 -33.90 9.07 -21.08
CA VAL A 14 -32.76 9.52 -20.29
C VAL A 14 -31.61 8.58 -20.62
N LEU A 15 -30.72 8.99 -21.52
CA LEU A 15 -29.43 8.37 -21.79
C LEU A 15 -28.66 8.30 -20.48
N ARG A 16 -28.74 7.15 -19.80
CA ARG A 16 -27.79 6.81 -18.75
C ARG A 16 -26.40 6.75 -19.41
N PRO A 17 -25.41 7.50 -18.94
CA PRO A 17 -24.07 7.38 -19.48
C PRO A 17 -23.59 5.92 -19.27
N THR A 18 -23.44 5.20 -20.34
CA THR A 18 -22.83 3.86 -20.34
C THR A 18 -21.34 4.04 -20.07
N VAL A 19 -20.93 3.86 -18.83
CA VAL A 19 -19.51 3.74 -18.49
C VAL A 19 -18.94 2.59 -19.32
N PRO A 20 -17.81 2.74 -20.02
CA PRO A 20 -17.19 1.66 -20.76
C PRO A 20 -17.04 0.41 -19.89
N ILE A 21 -17.36 -0.75 -20.43
CA ILE A 21 -17.37 -2.04 -19.70
C ILE A 21 -16.04 -2.29 -18.98
N ASP A 22 -14.94 -1.86 -19.57
CA ASP A 22 -13.59 -2.02 -19.00
C ASP A 22 -13.39 -1.16 -17.72
N LEU A 23 -13.80 0.10 -17.74
CA LEU A 23 -13.74 0.98 -16.57
C LEU A 23 -14.67 0.52 -15.44
N ALA A 24 -15.85 0.00 -15.79
CA ALA A 24 -16.77 -0.55 -14.81
C ALA A 24 -16.22 -1.84 -14.17
N SER A 25 -15.55 -2.67 -14.95
CA SER A 25 -14.90 -3.91 -14.48
C SER A 25 -13.71 -3.59 -13.57
N GLN A 26 -12.86 -2.62 -13.93
CA GLN A 26 -11.75 -2.15 -13.10
C GLN A 26 -12.25 -1.58 -11.78
N SER A 27 -13.31 -0.77 -11.81
CA SER A 27 -13.95 -0.24 -10.60
C SER A 27 -14.54 -1.36 -9.71
N GLN A 28 -15.12 -2.42 -10.30
CA GLN A 28 -15.62 -3.56 -9.54
C GLN A 28 -14.47 -4.36 -8.91
N ARG A 29 -13.41 -4.62 -9.66
CA ARG A 29 -12.23 -5.32 -9.16
C ARG A 29 -11.60 -4.57 -7.99
N GLN A 30 -11.47 -3.24 -8.08
CA GLN A 30 -10.94 -2.40 -7.01
C GLN A 30 -11.80 -2.51 -5.76
N ARG A 31 -13.12 -2.38 -5.86
CA ARG A 31 -14.02 -2.52 -4.71
C ARG A 31 -13.92 -3.88 -4.03
N ILE A 32 -13.65 -4.96 -4.78
CA ILE A 32 -13.43 -6.29 -4.21
C ILE A 32 -12.12 -6.33 -3.42
N LEU A 33 -11.05 -5.72 -3.94
CA LEU A 33 -9.75 -5.65 -3.23
C LEU A 33 -9.86 -4.83 -1.94
N ASP A 34 -10.50 -3.67 -1.99
CA ASP A 34 -10.74 -2.83 -0.81
C ASP A 34 -11.58 -3.58 0.23
N ALA A 35 -12.65 -4.27 -0.20
CA ALA A 35 -13.47 -5.08 0.68
C ALA A 35 -12.71 -6.25 1.31
N MET A 36 -11.78 -6.88 0.59
CA MET A 36 -10.89 -7.91 1.13
C MET A 36 -9.99 -7.33 2.23
N ILE A 37 -9.33 -6.18 1.95
CA ILE A 37 -8.44 -5.51 2.90
C ILE A 37 -9.18 -5.15 4.19
N GLU A 38 -10.34 -4.51 4.08
CA GLU A 38 -11.14 -4.09 5.23
C GLU A 38 -11.70 -5.29 6.01
N SER A 39 -12.12 -6.36 5.33
CA SER A 39 -12.61 -7.57 5.99
C SER A 39 -11.51 -8.29 6.76
N CYS A 40 -10.29 -8.34 6.21
CA CYS A 40 -9.13 -8.90 6.91
C CYS A 40 -8.73 -8.04 8.12
N ALA A 41 -8.83 -6.72 8.02
CA ALA A 41 -8.57 -5.82 9.14
C ALA A 41 -9.51 -6.05 10.34
N GLU A 42 -10.78 -6.36 10.07
CA GLU A 42 -11.78 -6.60 11.10
C GLU A 42 -11.74 -8.02 11.69
N LYS A 43 -11.45 -9.04 10.86
CA LYS A 43 -11.69 -10.44 11.21
C LYS A 43 -10.50 -11.37 11.06
N THR A 44 -9.42 -10.97 10.43
CA THR A 44 -8.34 -11.77 9.85
C THR A 44 -8.72 -12.51 8.56
N TYR A 45 -7.74 -12.87 7.74
CA TYR A 45 -7.96 -13.66 6.52
C TYR A 45 -8.66 -14.99 6.78
N ALA A 46 -8.28 -15.70 7.85
CA ALA A 46 -8.83 -17.02 8.17
C ALA A 46 -10.35 -16.94 8.42
N ALA A 47 -10.80 -15.92 9.14
CA ALA A 47 -12.21 -15.71 9.48
C ALA A 47 -13.03 -15.00 8.39
N THR A 48 -12.36 -14.35 7.41
CA THR A 48 -13.02 -13.68 6.29
C THR A 48 -13.60 -14.68 5.30
N THR A 49 -14.85 -14.49 4.90
CA THR A 49 -15.55 -15.31 3.91
C THR A 49 -15.81 -14.54 2.60
N ILE A 50 -16.06 -15.25 1.50
CA ILE A 50 -16.49 -14.62 0.24
C ILE A 50 -17.80 -13.84 0.44
N SER A 51 -18.67 -14.29 1.35
CA SER A 51 -19.91 -13.57 1.67
C SER A 51 -19.65 -12.20 2.30
N ASP A 52 -18.65 -12.09 3.19
CA ASP A 52 -18.24 -10.81 3.78
C ASP A 52 -17.74 -9.86 2.69
N ILE A 53 -16.87 -10.37 1.80
CA ILE A 53 -16.27 -9.57 0.72
C ILE A 53 -17.34 -9.04 -0.24
N VAL A 54 -18.25 -9.91 -0.74
CA VAL A 54 -19.26 -9.49 -1.71
C VAL A 54 -20.30 -8.55 -1.11
N SER A 55 -20.65 -8.74 0.16
CA SER A 55 -21.53 -7.85 0.88
C SER A 55 -20.93 -6.46 1.02
N ARG A 56 -19.66 -6.36 1.45
CA ARG A 56 -18.94 -5.10 1.61
C ARG A 56 -18.67 -4.40 0.28
N ALA A 57 -18.30 -5.15 -0.76
CA ALA A 57 -18.08 -4.62 -2.11
C ALA A 57 -19.36 -4.22 -2.84
N HIS A 58 -20.54 -4.53 -2.28
CA HIS A 58 -21.86 -4.35 -2.89
C HIS A 58 -21.96 -4.97 -4.30
N ILE A 59 -21.55 -6.25 -4.40
CA ILE A 59 -21.61 -7.05 -5.64
C ILE A 59 -22.25 -8.41 -5.40
N SER A 60 -22.58 -9.12 -6.48
CA SER A 60 -23.01 -10.51 -6.40
C SER A 60 -21.83 -11.49 -6.29
N ARG A 61 -22.09 -12.70 -5.76
CA ARG A 61 -21.10 -13.79 -5.82
C ARG A 61 -20.68 -14.12 -7.25
N THR A 62 -21.61 -14.07 -8.20
CA THR A 62 -21.29 -14.28 -9.63
C THR A 62 -20.30 -13.23 -10.13
N THR A 63 -20.45 -11.97 -9.70
CA THR A 63 -19.49 -10.90 -10.04
C THR A 63 -18.12 -11.16 -9.44
N PHE A 64 -18.05 -11.61 -8.18
CA PHE A 64 -16.78 -11.98 -7.55
C PHE A 64 -16.03 -13.03 -8.37
N TYR A 65 -16.71 -14.14 -8.75
CA TYR A 65 -16.10 -15.22 -9.51
C TYR A 65 -15.75 -14.87 -10.96
N LYS A 66 -16.21 -13.75 -11.49
CA LYS A 66 -15.70 -13.20 -12.76
C LYS A 66 -14.31 -12.58 -12.62
N HIS A 67 -13.93 -12.13 -11.41
CA HIS A 67 -12.67 -11.46 -11.15
C HIS A 67 -11.63 -12.34 -10.46
N PHE A 68 -12.07 -13.27 -9.62
CA PHE A 68 -11.22 -14.14 -8.82
C PHE A 68 -11.76 -15.56 -8.77
N GLU A 69 -10.87 -16.53 -8.94
CA GLU A 69 -11.21 -17.96 -8.90
C GLU A 69 -11.71 -18.37 -7.51
N ASP A 70 -11.04 -17.88 -6.48
CA ASP A 70 -11.35 -18.16 -5.07
C ASP A 70 -10.95 -17.00 -4.11
N LYS A 71 -11.15 -17.23 -2.82
CA LYS A 71 -10.76 -16.29 -1.78
C LYS A 71 -9.25 -16.06 -1.75
N ARG A 72 -8.44 -17.11 -2.00
CA ARG A 72 -6.98 -17.02 -2.00
C ARG A 72 -6.46 -16.16 -3.14
N ALA A 73 -6.95 -16.35 -4.35
CA ALA A 73 -6.60 -15.52 -5.51
C ALA A 73 -6.94 -14.04 -5.28
N CYS A 74 -8.09 -13.77 -4.65
CA CYS A 74 -8.47 -12.41 -4.27
C CYS A 74 -7.50 -11.82 -3.21
N PHE A 75 -7.13 -12.59 -2.21
CA PHE A 75 -6.20 -12.18 -1.16
C PHE A 75 -4.80 -11.87 -1.71
N ASP A 76 -4.25 -12.75 -2.56
CA ASP A 76 -2.94 -12.56 -3.19
C ASP A 76 -2.92 -11.30 -4.08
N ALA A 77 -4.03 -11.04 -4.78
CA ALA A 77 -4.19 -9.82 -5.56
C ALA A 77 -4.30 -8.56 -4.69
N ALA A 78 -4.98 -8.65 -3.54
CA ALA A 78 -5.08 -7.54 -2.58
C ALA A 78 -3.71 -7.21 -1.95
N ILE A 79 -2.90 -8.22 -1.61
CA ILE A 79 -1.51 -8.02 -1.18
C ILE A 79 -0.70 -7.30 -2.26
N GLY A 80 -0.78 -7.77 -3.51
CA GLY A 80 -0.10 -7.13 -4.63
C GLY A 80 -0.51 -5.67 -4.81
N PHE A 81 -1.80 -5.39 -4.65
CA PHE A 81 -2.34 -4.04 -4.69
C PHE A 81 -1.78 -3.16 -3.56
N CYS A 82 -1.77 -3.65 -2.31
CA CYS A 82 -1.19 -2.94 -1.16
C CYS A 82 0.30 -2.61 -1.38
N ILE A 83 1.08 -3.57 -1.91
CA ILE A 83 2.50 -3.35 -2.22
C ILE A 83 2.66 -2.26 -3.28
N ALA A 84 1.89 -2.32 -4.37
CA ALA A 84 1.94 -1.33 -5.45
C ALA A 84 1.53 0.08 -4.97
N GLU A 85 0.55 0.16 -4.07
CA GLU A 85 0.13 1.41 -3.45
C GLU A 85 1.26 2.04 -2.62
N LEU A 86 1.92 1.26 -1.75
CA LEU A 86 3.06 1.74 -0.97
C LEU A 86 4.22 2.18 -1.85
N GLN A 87 4.49 1.46 -2.95
CA GLN A 87 5.50 1.86 -3.92
C GLN A 87 5.13 3.17 -4.63
N GLY A 88 3.86 3.36 -4.99
CA GLY A 88 3.36 4.60 -5.58
C GLY A 88 3.53 5.79 -4.63
N VAL A 89 3.19 5.62 -3.35
CA VAL A 89 3.38 6.63 -2.31
C VAL A 89 4.87 6.98 -2.15
N ALA A 90 5.74 5.98 -2.07
CA ALA A 90 7.18 6.16 -1.97
C ALA A 90 7.74 6.92 -3.19
N ALA A 91 7.36 6.52 -4.40
CA ALA A 91 7.82 7.16 -5.64
C ALA A 91 7.34 8.61 -5.78
N ALA A 92 6.15 8.93 -5.29
CA ALA A 92 5.58 10.28 -5.34
C ALA A 92 6.13 11.24 -4.27
N SER A 93 6.86 10.73 -3.27
CA SER A 93 7.31 11.50 -2.12
C SER A 93 8.58 12.31 -2.35
N HIS A 94 9.33 12.03 -3.41
CA HIS A 94 10.62 12.66 -3.72
C HIS A 94 10.70 13.09 -5.19
N SER A 95 11.69 13.91 -5.52
CA SER A 95 11.92 14.42 -6.85
C SER A 95 13.33 14.05 -7.39
N PRO A 96 13.59 14.16 -8.72
CA PRO A 96 14.91 13.89 -9.29
C PRO A 96 16.03 14.84 -8.81
N GLN A 97 15.69 15.94 -8.15
CA GLN A 97 16.63 16.91 -7.61
C GLN A 97 17.10 16.55 -6.20
N ASP A 98 16.40 15.67 -5.50
CA ASP A 98 16.77 15.25 -4.15
C ASP A 98 17.99 14.34 -4.20
N THR A 99 18.84 14.45 -3.19
CA THR A 99 19.95 13.48 -3.04
C THR A 99 19.39 12.08 -2.76
N PRO A 100 20.13 11.02 -3.10
CA PRO A 100 19.67 9.65 -2.83
C PRO A 100 19.26 9.40 -1.37
N GLY A 101 20.00 9.97 -0.41
CA GLY A 101 19.68 9.86 1.01
C GLY A 101 18.38 10.57 1.39
N GLU A 102 18.16 11.78 0.85
CA GLU A 102 16.91 12.52 1.04
C GLU A 102 15.73 11.79 0.43
N ALA A 103 15.86 11.33 -0.82
CA ALA A 103 14.83 10.56 -1.50
C ALA A 103 14.45 9.28 -0.73
N ALA A 104 15.44 8.54 -0.21
CA ALA A 104 15.19 7.34 0.58
C ALA A 104 14.49 7.67 1.92
N ARG A 105 14.88 8.77 2.61
CA ARG A 105 14.21 9.23 3.83
C ARG A 105 12.76 9.62 3.55
N MET A 106 12.52 10.42 2.51
CA MET A 106 11.17 10.85 2.13
C MET A 106 10.28 9.66 1.76
N ALA A 107 10.82 8.70 1.00
CA ALA A 107 10.10 7.46 0.67
C ALA A 107 9.76 6.62 1.91
N ALA A 108 10.70 6.45 2.85
CA ALA A 108 10.45 5.75 4.10
C ALA A 108 9.39 6.46 4.95
N THR A 109 9.47 7.80 5.07
CA THR A 109 8.46 8.61 5.78
C THR A 109 7.07 8.40 5.19
N ALA A 110 6.92 8.55 3.88
CA ALA A 110 5.63 8.41 3.21
C ALA A 110 5.02 7.01 3.37
N VAL A 111 5.84 5.95 3.31
CA VAL A 111 5.40 4.57 3.55
C VAL A 111 4.95 4.37 4.99
N VAL A 112 5.72 4.85 5.96
CA VAL A 112 5.39 4.74 7.40
C VAL A 112 4.10 5.48 7.72
N GLU A 113 3.93 6.70 7.21
CA GLU A 113 2.70 7.48 7.39
C GLU A 113 1.48 6.81 6.74
N ALA A 114 1.64 6.26 5.53
CA ALA A 114 0.56 5.53 4.85
C ALA A 114 0.12 4.28 5.63
N LEU A 115 1.06 3.54 6.22
CA LEU A 115 0.77 2.39 7.07
C LEU A 115 0.10 2.81 8.39
N ALA A 116 0.56 3.89 9.01
CA ALA A 116 -0.03 4.43 10.24
C ALA A 116 -1.47 4.95 10.02
N ALA A 117 -1.71 5.60 8.88
CA ALA A 117 -3.03 6.13 8.52
C ALA A 117 -4.03 5.05 8.11
N ARG A 118 -3.57 3.86 7.72
CA ARG A 118 -4.43 2.77 7.20
C ARG A 118 -4.18 1.44 7.93
N PRO A 119 -4.73 1.29 9.15
CA PRO A 119 -4.52 0.08 9.97
C PRO A 119 -4.88 -1.22 9.25
N GLY A 120 -5.89 -1.20 8.37
CA GLY A 120 -6.31 -2.36 7.59
C GLY A 120 -5.25 -2.85 6.60
N LEU A 121 -4.59 -1.92 5.89
CA LEU A 121 -3.48 -2.22 5.01
C LEU A 121 -2.29 -2.76 5.81
N ALA A 122 -1.96 -2.12 6.92
CA ALA A 122 -0.90 -2.54 7.81
C ALA A 122 -1.15 -3.97 8.35
N GLN A 123 -2.35 -4.23 8.86
CA GLN A 123 -2.74 -5.56 9.39
C GLN A 123 -2.68 -6.65 8.31
N MET A 124 -3.16 -6.36 7.10
CA MET A 124 -3.13 -7.30 6.00
C MET A 124 -1.70 -7.69 5.63
N LEU A 125 -0.78 -6.73 5.53
CA LEU A 125 0.62 -6.99 5.16
C LEU A 125 1.42 -7.65 6.28
N ALA A 126 1.17 -7.29 7.54
CA ALA A 126 1.95 -7.77 8.67
C ALA A 126 1.39 -9.04 9.31
N GLY A 127 0.07 -9.10 9.49
CA GLY A 127 -0.58 -10.22 10.17
C GLY A 127 -0.95 -11.34 9.21
N ASP A 128 -1.93 -11.06 8.37
CA ASP A 128 -2.54 -12.10 7.53
C ASP A 128 -1.62 -12.60 6.43
N ALA A 129 -0.90 -11.70 5.76
CA ALA A 129 0.01 -12.10 4.67
C ALA A 129 1.12 -13.03 5.17
N MET A 130 1.69 -12.73 6.33
CA MET A 130 2.73 -13.56 6.96
C MET A 130 2.21 -14.93 7.39
N ALA A 131 0.98 -14.98 7.90
CA ALA A 131 0.37 -16.24 8.36
C ALA A 131 -0.03 -17.15 7.18
N VAL A 132 -0.39 -16.56 6.03
CA VAL A 132 -0.88 -17.29 4.85
C VAL A 132 0.23 -17.67 3.89
N ASP A 133 1.21 -16.79 3.69
CA ASP A 133 2.32 -17.00 2.77
C ASP A 133 3.58 -16.21 3.18
N PRO A 134 4.55 -16.87 3.81
CA PRO A 134 5.81 -16.24 4.19
C PRO A 134 6.61 -15.64 3.01
N ILE A 135 6.29 -16.05 1.77
CA ILE A 135 6.93 -15.52 0.54
C ILE A 135 6.50 -14.06 0.26
N VAL A 136 5.45 -13.56 0.90
CA VAL A 136 5.00 -12.17 0.73
C VAL A 136 6.11 -11.16 1.06
N ILE A 137 6.89 -11.40 2.11
CA ILE A 137 8.06 -10.57 2.44
C ILE A 137 9.05 -10.55 1.29
N GLU A 138 9.31 -11.71 0.68
CA GLU A 138 10.22 -11.80 -0.46
C GLU A 138 9.67 -11.04 -1.68
N ARG A 139 8.38 -11.11 -1.93
CA ARG A 139 7.73 -10.33 -3.01
C ARG A 139 7.89 -8.83 -2.78
N TYR A 140 7.65 -8.35 -1.56
CA TYR A 140 7.82 -6.94 -1.21
C TYR A 140 9.29 -6.50 -1.35
N ARG A 141 10.22 -7.32 -0.86
CA ARG A 141 11.66 -7.07 -0.96
C ARG A 141 12.14 -7.01 -2.42
N ARG A 142 11.70 -7.96 -3.26
CA ARG A 142 12.02 -7.96 -4.70
C ARG A 142 11.50 -6.73 -5.44
N ALA A 143 10.42 -6.17 -4.96
CA ALA A 143 9.84 -4.97 -5.53
C ALA A 143 10.53 -3.69 -5.05
N THR A 144 11.02 -3.64 -3.81
CA THR A 144 11.50 -2.41 -3.16
C THR A 144 13.03 -2.25 -3.22
N VAL A 145 13.80 -3.33 -3.04
CA VAL A 145 15.28 -3.23 -3.03
C VAL A 145 15.83 -2.66 -4.33
N PRO A 146 15.41 -3.10 -5.55
CA PRO A 146 15.89 -2.51 -6.80
C PRO A 146 15.53 -1.02 -6.95
N ALA A 147 14.40 -0.58 -6.42
CA ALA A 147 14.02 0.83 -6.45
C ALA A 147 14.95 1.68 -5.57
N LEU A 148 15.31 1.17 -4.39
CA LEU A 148 16.33 1.80 -3.54
C LEU A 148 17.71 1.80 -4.22
N GLU A 149 18.15 0.69 -4.79
CA GLU A 149 19.41 0.62 -5.53
C GLU A 149 19.48 1.65 -6.68
N ALA A 150 18.35 1.88 -7.35
CA ALA A 150 18.26 2.84 -8.45
C ALA A 150 18.48 4.30 -7.98
N LEU A 151 18.12 4.67 -6.75
CA LEU A 151 18.37 6.01 -6.19
C LEU A 151 19.87 6.33 -6.15
N TRP A 152 20.74 5.32 -5.92
CA TRP A 152 22.20 5.47 -5.92
C TRP A 152 22.84 5.16 -7.30
N GLY A 153 22.06 5.23 -8.40
CA GLY A 153 22.58 5.05 -9.75
C GLY A 153 23.07 3.64 -10.09
N GLY A 154 22.62 2.63 -9.35
CA GLY A 154 22.96 1.22 -9.59
C GLY A 154 24.43 0.83 -9.32
N GLY A 155 25.29 1.79 -8.96
CA GLY A 155 26.74 1.58 -8.79
C GLY A 155 27.29 2.05 -7.44
N GLY A 156 26.49 2.72 -6.65
CA GLY A 156 26.88 3.26 -5.35
C GLY A 156 26.77 2.23 -4.21
N ARG A 157 27.58 1.17 -4.28
CA ARG A 157 27.98 0.51 -3.05
C ARG A 157 29.10 1.36 -2.46
N ALA A 158 28.76 2.31 -1.57
CA ALA A 158 29.70 2.74 -0.58
C ALA A 158 30.32 1.47 0.05
N GLU A 159 31.45 1.56 0.72
CA GLU A 159 32.06 0.42 1.44
C GLU A 159 31.11 -0.17 2.50
N ALA A 160 29.90 -0.55 2.06
CA ALA A 160 28.80 -0.99 2.88
C ALA A 160 29.06 -2.42 3.29
N HIS A 161 29.35 -2.62 4.56
CA HIS A 161 29.55 -3.91 5.20
C HIS A 161 28.24 -4.71 5.33
N THR A 162 27.08 -4.16 4.92
CA THR A 162 25.77 -4.75 5.10
C THR A 162 25.08 -4.99 3.75
N ASP A 163 24.60 -6.21 3.51
CA ASP A 163 23.77 -6.55 2.37
C ASP A 163 22.46 -5.72 2.43
N PRO A 164 22.11 -4.97 1.36
CA PRO A 164 20.87 -4.20 1.31
C PRO A 164 19.62 -5.03 1.63
N ARG A 165 19.60 -6.29 1.24
CA ARG A 165 18.49 -7.21 1.51
C ARG A 165 18.33 -7.51 2.99
N LEU A 166 19.45 -7.63 3.71
CA LEU A 166 19.44 -7.89 5.15
C LEU A 166 18.97 -6.65 5.92
N ALA A 167 19.53 -5.48 5.61
CA ALA A 167 19.14 -4.24 6.26
C ALA A 167 17.67 -3.90 6.02
N PHE A 168 17.19 -4.06 4.79
CA PHE A 168 15.78 -3.89 4.47
C PHE A 168 14.89 -4.90 5.21
N GLY A 169 15.33 -6.15 5.35
CA GLY A 169 14.64 -7.16 6.17
C GLY A 169 14.53 -6.75 7.64
N GLN A 170 15.57 -6.13 8.22
CA GLN A 170 15.53 -5.60 9.58
C GLN A 170 14.52 -4.45 9.72
N ALA A 171 14.49 -3.50 8.78
CA ALA A 171 13.50 -2.43 8.76
C ALA A 171 12.07 -2.98 8.67
N GLN A 172 11.85 -4.00 7.83
CA GLN A 172 10.56 -4.68 7.76
C GLN A 172 10.16 -5.32 9.10
N VAL A 173 11.09 -5.99 9.79
CA VAL A 173 10.81 -6.62 11.09
C VAL A 173 10.39 -5.58 12.12
N LEU A 174 11.00 -4.39 12.14
CA LEU A 174 10.57 -3.29 13.02
C LEU A 174 9.11 -2.90 12.73
N ILE A 175 8.78 -2.67 11.47
CA ILE A 175 7.42 -2.31 11.04
C ILE A 175 6.43 -3.42 11.42
N LEU A 176 6.73 -4.67 11.09
CA LEU A 176 5.86 -5.82 11.37
C LEU A 176 5.62 -6.01 12.87
N ASN A 177 6.67 -5.90 13.68
CA ASN A 177 6.55 -5.99 15.14
C ASN A 177 5.66 -4.88 15.70
N GLN A 178 5.82 -3.64 15.25
CA GLN A 178 4.99 -2.52 15.70
C GLN A 178 3.52 -2.73 15.35
N ILE A 179 3.24 -3.19 14.12
CA ILE A 179 1.87 -3.50 13.70
C ILE A 179 1.29 -4.64 14.54
N ALA A 180 2.07 -5.69 14.81
CA ALA A 180 1.65 -6.83 15.65
C ALA A 180 1.33 -6.44 17.10
N THR A 181 1.86 -5.31 17.61
CA THR A 181 1.44 -4.76 18.91
C THR A 181 0.03 -4.17 18.91
N GLY A 182 -0.62 -4.05 17.76
CA GLY A 182 -1.92 -3.40 17.57
C GLY A 182 -1.87 -1.87 17.63
N LYS A 183 -0.69 -1.27 17.50
CA LYS A 183 -0.48 0.19 17.54
C LYS A 183 0.26 0.68 16.28
N PRO A 184 -0.33 0.52 15.10
CA PRO A 184 0.28 1.00 13.85
C PRO A 184 0.42 2.53 13.80
N ASP A 185 -0.39 3.26 14.55
CA ASP A 185 -0.30 4.72 14.74
C ASP A 185 1.03 5.19 15.35
N ARG A 186 1.75 4.28 16.04
CA ARG A 186 3.08 4.54 16.60
C ARG A 186 4.24 4.19 15.66
N LEU A 187 3.97 3.76 14.43
CA LEU A 187 5.02 3.50 13.43
C LEU A 187 5.93 4.72 13.17
N PRO A 188 5.43 5.96 13.16
CA PRO A 188 6.30 7.14 13.01
C PRO A 188 7.41 7.23 14.07
N GLU A 189 7.21 6.73 15.28
CA GLU A 189 8.23 6.72 16.34
C GLU A 189 9.47 5.88 15.97
N LEU A 190 9.35 4.94 15.02
CA LEU A 190 10.43 4.09 14.52
C LEU A 190 11.08 4.62 13.23
N LEU A 191 10.63 5.78 12.75
CA LEU A 191 11.10 6.34 11.49
C LEU A 191 12.62 6.57 11.45
N PRO A 192 13.27 7.08 12.52
CA PRO A 192 14.72 7.26 12.54
C PRO A 192 15.50 5.96 12.29
N GLU A 193 15.10 4.86 12.94
CA GLU A 193 15.71 3.55 12.80
C GLU A 193 15.45 2.94 11.42
N ILE A 194 14.23 3.07 10.91
CA ILE A 194 13.84 2.59 9.58
C ILE A 194 14.67 3.32 8.51
N VAL A 195 14.82 4.63 8.63
CA VAL A 195 15.63 5.45 7.71
C VAL A 195 17.09 5.05 7.77
N TYR A 196 17.65 4.88 8.97
CA TYR A 196 19.03 4.42 9.13
C TYR A 196 19.27 3.09 8.41
N LEU A 197 18.42 2.10 8.67
CA LEU A 197 18.50 0.77 8.05
C LEU A 197 18.33 0.82 6.53
N THR A 198 17.48 1.71 6.03
CA THR A 198 17.22 1.85 4.58
C THR A 198 18.36 2.52 3.86
N VAL A 199 19.01 3.52 4.46
CA VAL A 199 20.08 4.33 3.84
C VAL A 199 21.45 3.69 4.01
N SER A 200 21.75 3.07 5.14
CA SER A 200 23.11 2.59 5.49
C SER A 200 23.75 1.65 4.47
N PRO A 201 23.02 0.73 3.78
CA PRO A 201 23.63 -0.17 2.81
C PRO A 201 24.14 0.53 1.53
N PHE A 202 23.61 1.71 1.25
CA PHE A 202 23.87 2.44 0.01
C PHE A 202 24.68 3.72 0.23
N GLY A 203 24.29 4.50 1.25
CA GLY A 203 24.90 5.80 1.56
C GLY A 203 26.02 5.73 2.61
N GLY A 204 26.21 4.58 3.26
CA GLY A 204 27.14 4.41 4.36
C GLY A 204 26.63 4.96 5.70
N HIS A 205 27.47 4.79 6.74
CA HIS A 205 27.10 5.09 8.13
C HIS A 205 26.78 6.58 8.36
N ASP A 206 27.63 7.48 7.88
CA ASP A 206 27.52 8.91 8.15
C ASP A 206 26.27 9.50 7.51
N GLU A 207 25.97 9.10 6.26
CA GLU A 207 24.77 9.52 5.55
C GLU A 207 23.52 8.97 6.25
N ALA A 208 23.53 7.69 6.63
CA ALA A 208 22.43 7.07 7.34
C ALA A 208 22.13 7.78 8.68
N LEU A 209 23.16 8.11 9.45
CA LEU A 209 22.99 8.90 10.69
C LEU A 209 22.44 10.31 10.42
N ARG A 210 22.90 10.98 9.38
CA ARG A 210 22.40 12.30 9.00
C ARG A 210 20.92 12.25 8.67
N GLN A 211 20.49 11.32 7.81
CA GLN A 211 19.08 11.18 7.41
C GLN A 211 18.19 10.72 8.57
N SER A 212 18.67 9.83 9.42
CA SER A 212 17.98 9.39 10.64
C SER A 212 17.70 10.54 11.61
N ARG A 213 18.67 11.44 11.82
CA ARG A 213 18.48 12.64 12.66
C ARG A 213 17.44 13.59 12.09
N LEU A 214 17.48 13.83 10.78
CA LEU A 214 16.48 14.65 10.09
C LEU A 214 15.06 14.06 10.22
N ALA A 215 14.94 12.74 10.19
CA ALA A 215 13.67 12.05 10.41
C ALA A 215 13.15 12.27 11.85
N ALA A 216 14.02 12.18 12.86
CA ALA A 216 13.66 12.44 14.25
C ALA A 216 13.21 13.90 14.51
N GLU A 217 13.86 14.86 13.87
CA GLU A 217 13.48 16.28 13.98
C GLU A 217 12.10 16.57 13.37
N GLN A 218 11.76 15.90 12.25
CA GLN A 218 10.44 16.02 11.61
C GLN A 218 9.32 15.45 12.48
N GLU A 219 9.57 14.35 13.19
CA GLU A 219 8.59 13.74 14.09
C GLU A 219 8.27 14.69 15.28
N ILE A 220 9.29 15.29 15.90
CA ILE A 220 9.12 16.22 17.01
C ILE A 220 8.33 17.46 16.55
N GLY A 221 8.64 18.01 15.38
CA GLY A 221 7.91 19.15 14.79
C GLY A 221 6.46 18.84 14.46
N GLY A 222 6.18 17.64 13.95
CA GLY A 222 4.82 17.17 13.64
C GLY A 222 3.97 16.90 14.88
N ALA A 223 4.57 16.41 15.96
CA ALA A 223 3.89 16.16 17.23
C ALA A 223 3.52 17.47 17.97
N ALA A 224 4.31 18.53 17.81
CA ALA A 224 4.05 19.84 18.42
C ALA A 224 2.93 20.63 17.70
N SER A 225 2.52 20.21 16.50
CA SER A 225 1.49 20.89 15.67
C SER A 225 0.12 20.20 15.71
N ARG A 226 -0.04 19.11 16.45
CA ARG A 226 -1.31 18.37 16.66
C ARG A 226 -1.84 18.61 18.06
#